data_a90d638b7a171fa9580286b617c77a0a
#
_entry.id   a90d638b7a171fa9580286b617c77a0a
#
_cell.length_a   1.000
_cell.length_b   1.000
_cell.length_c   1.000
_cell.angle_alpha   90.00
_cell.angle_beta   90.00
_cell.angle_gamma   90.00
#
_symmetry.space_group_name_H-M   'P 1'
#
loop_
_entity.id
_entity.type
_entity.pdbx_description
1 polymer ?
#
loop_
_entity_poly.entity_id
_entity_poly.type
_entity_poly.pdbx_seq_one_letter_code
_entity_poly.pdbx_strand_id
1 'polypeptide(L)'
;IRHPKIVLAQAILETGWFRSPLCRNRHNLFGLTNPKTGKYYEFNHWTESVRAYYTKVQYKYKGGNYLLWLHKIGYAEDPRYIREIIRVLKHLGKS
;
A
#
# COMPACT_ATOMS: atom_id res chain seq x y z
N ILE A 1 10.31 7.23 2.04
CA ILE A 1 8.83 7.11 1.87
C ILE A 1 8.15 8.34 2.47
N ARG A 2 7.29 8.98 1.68
CA ARG A 2 6.46 10.10 2.15
C ARG A 2 5.17 9.55 2.75
N HIS A 3 4.65 10.22 3.77
CA HIS A 3 3.44 9.81 4.49
C HIS A 3 3.52 8.36 4.98
N PRO A 4 4.55 8.02 5.78
CA PRO A 4 4.79 6.63 6.14
C PRO A 4 3.65 5.96 6.90
N LYS A 5 2.88 6.73 7.70
CA LYS A 5 1.73 6.15 8.42
C LYS A 5 0.63 5.72 7.46
N ILE A 6 0.36 6.51 6.42
CA ILE A 6 -0.64 6.14 5.41
C ILE A 6 -0.16 4.93 4.63
N VAL A 7 1.12 4.91 4.25
CA VAL A 7 1.71 3.78 3.53
C VAL A 7 1.67 2.52 4.39
N LEU A 8 1.97 2.63 5.68
CA LEU A 8 1.83 1.52 6.63
C LEU A 8 0.39 1.02 6.69
N ALA A 9 -0.58 1.94 6.77
CA ALA A 9 -1.99 1.57 6.79
C ALA A 9 -2.40 0.83 5.53
N GLN A 10 -1.87 1.23 4.36
CA GLN A 10 -2.11 0.51 3.12
C GLN A 10 -1.57 -0.93 3.19
N ALA A 11 -0.34 -1.09 3.68
CA ALA A 11 0.26 -2.41 3.83
C ALA A 11 -0.56 -3.30 4.79
N ILE A 12 -1.00 -2.74 5.90
CA ILE A 12 -1.84 -3.44 6.87
C ILE A 12 -3.14 -3.91 6.21
N LEU A 13 -3.79 -3.03 5.48
CA LEU A 13 -5.06 -3.33 4.83
C LEU A 13 -4.90 -4.37 3.73
N GLU A 14 -3.89 -4.23 2.88
CA GLU A 14 -3.65 -5.14 1.76
C GLU A 14 -3.24 -6.55 2.22
N THR A 15 -2.61 -6.66 3.37
CA THR A 15 -2.07 -7.93 3.86
C THR A 15 -2.88 -8.53 5.01
N GLY A 16 -4.00 -7.88 5.41
CA GLY A 16 -4.75 -8.33 6.58
C GLY A 16 -3.88 -8.42 7.82
N TRP A 17 -3.22 -7.30 8.19
CA TRP A 17 -2.29 -7.23 9.32
C TRP A 17 -1.10 -8.18 9.15
N PHE A 18 -0.56 -8.24 7.92
CA PHE A 18 0.65 -9.03 7.57
C PHE A 18 0.46 -10.54 7.69
N ARG A 19 -0.79 -11.01 7.61
CA ARG A 19 -1.11 -12.43 7.76
C ARG A 19 -1.37 -13.15 6.44
N SER A 20 -1.55 -12.41 5.34
CA SER A 20 -1.91 -13.02 4.06
C SER A 20 -0.77 -13.85 3.46
N PRO A 21 -1.09 -14.87 2.64
CA PRO A 21 -0.06 -15.61 1.90
C PRO A 21 0.78 -14.73 1.00
N LEU A 22 0.18 -13.67 0.43
CA LEU A 22 0.91 -12.74 -0.43
C LEU A 22 2.06 -12.08 0.32
N CYS A 23 1.81 -11.65 1.56
CA CYS A 23 2.83 -11.05 2.41
C CYS A 23 3.86 -12.08 2.85
N ARG A 24 3.40 -13.24 3.34
CA ARG A 24 4.26 -14.26 3.96
C ARG A 24 5.11 -15.01 2.95
N ASN A 25 4.56 -15.32 1.78
CA ASN A 25 5.22 -16.15 0.79
C ASN A 25 5.91 -15.34 -0.31
N ARG A 26 5.37 -14.16 -0.65
CA ARG A 26 5.90 -13.32 -1.74
C ARG A 26 6.53 -12.04 -1.25
N HIS A 27 6.47 -11.76 0.05
CA HIS A 27 7.02 -10.55 0.68
C HIS A 27 6.50 -9.26 0.03
N ASN A 28 5.26 -9.30 -0.47
CA ASN A 28 4.63 -8.20 -1.19
C ASN A 28 3.59 -7.54 -0.28
N LEU A 29 3.97 -6.42 0.32
CA LEU A 29 3.14 -5.74 1.33
C LEU A 29 1.97 -4.95 0.74
N PHE A 30 2.01 -4.64 -0.54
CA PHE A 30 1.06 -3.69 -1.14
C PHE A 30 0.20 -4.30 -2.25
N GLY A 31 0.30 -5.61 -2.46
CA GLY A 31 -0.44 -6.26 -3.53
C GLY A 31 -0.03 -5.78 -4.92
N LEU A 32 1.24 -5.43 -5.10
CA LEU A 32 1.73 -4.92 -6.37
C LEU A 32 1.72 -6.00 -7.43
N THR A 33 1.20 -5.67 -8.62
CA THR A 33 1.14 -6.59 -9.75
C THR A 33 2.00 -6.07 -10.89
N ASN A 34 2.61 -7.03 -11.60
CA ASN A 34 3.36 -6.73 -12.81
C ASN A 34 2.36 -6.50 -13.97
N PRO A 35 2.31 -5.29 -14.55
CA PRO A 35 1.34 -5.01 -15.62
C PRO A 35 1.57 -5.83 -16.89
N LYS A 36 2.78 -6.36 -17.08
CA LYS A 36 3.10 -7.19 -18.24
C LYS A 36 2.54 -8.60 -18.12
N THR A 37 2.46 -9.15 -16.92
CA THR A 37 2.04 -10.54 -16.69
C THR A 37 0.69 -10.64 -15.97
N GLY A 38 0.24 -9.58 -15.32
CA GLY A 38 -0.95 -9.58 -14.48
C GLY A 38 -0.77 -10.33 -13.16
N LYS A 39 0.42 -10.82 -12.88
CA LYS A 39 0.71 -11.58 -11.68
C LYS A 39 1.30 -10.69 -10.59
N TYR A 40 1.12 -11.08 -9.34
CA TYR A 40 1.76 -10.38 -8.22
C TYR A 40 3.28 -10.49 -8.31
N TYR A 41 3.96 -9.39 -7.98
CA TYR A 41 5.41 -9.43 -7.79
C TYR A 41 5.76 -10.31 -6.59
N GLU A 42 6.89 -10.99 -6.70
CA GLU A 42 7.49 -11.74 -5.63
C GLU A 42 8.86 -11.12 -5.31
N PHE A 43 9.10 -10.85 -4.03
CA PHE A 43 10.34 -10.22 -3.57
C PHE A 43 11.09 -11.16 -2.65
N ASN A 44 12.40 -10.97 -2.56
CA ASN A 44 13.23 -11.77 -1.66
C ASN A 44 13.11 -11.33 -0.20
N HIS A 45 12.74 -10.06 0.01
CA HIS A 45 12.55 -9.50 1.33
C HIS A 45 11.45 -8.44 1.29
N TRP A 46 10.70 -8.28 2.39
CA TRP A 46 9.60 -7.33 2.44
C TRP A 46 10.04 -5.87 2.19
N THR A 47 11.31 -5.52 2.54
CA THR A 47 11.84 -4.18 2.28
C THR A 47 11.90 -3.84 0.80
N GLU A 48 12.05 -4.85 -0.06
CA GLU A 48 12.03 -4.64 -1.49
C GLU A 48 10.65 -4.20 -1.98
N SER A 49 9.57 -4.68 -1.34
CA SER A 49 8.23 -4.25 -1.70
C SER A 49 7.98 -2.79 -1.32
N VAL A 50 8.59 -2.31 -0.23
CA VAL A 50 8.54 -0.90 0.16
C VAL A 50 9.24 -0.04 -0.89
N ARG A 51 10.41 -0.46 -1.35
CA ARG A 51 11.14 0.24 -2.42
C ARG A 51 10.34 0.23 -3.71
N ALA A 52 9.71 -0.89 -4.05
CA ALA A 52 8.88 -1.00 -5.24
C ALA A 52 7.66 -0.08 -5.16
N TYR A 53 7.05 0.06 -3.99
CA TYR A 53 5.97 1.02 -3.79
C TYR A 53 6.43 2.44 -4.13
N TYR A 54 7.60 2.84 -3.64
CA TYR A 54 8.15 4.16 -3.94
C TYR A 54 8.40 4.33 -5.45
N THR A 55 9.08 3.38 -6.06
CA THR A 55 9.51 3.52 -7.46
C THR A 55 8.38 3.36 -8.47
N LYS A 56 7.31 2.64 -8.12
CA LYS A 56 6.20 2.35 -9.03
C LYS A 56 4.94 3.17 -8.77
N VAL A 57 4.78 3.66 -7.55
CA VAL A 57 3.57 4.38 -7.14
C VAL A 57 3.91 5.78 -6.66
N GLN A 58 4.64 5.88 -5.56
CA GLN A 58 4.80 7.15 -4.85
C GLN A 58 5.65 8.18 -5.60
N TYR A 59 6.48 7.76 -6.55
CA TYR A 59 7.30 8.69 -7.32
C TYR A 59 6.47 9.76 -8.06
N LYS A 60 5.21 9.45 -8.36
CA LYS A 60 4.30 10.38 -9.04
C LYS A 60 3.69 11.43 -8.12
N TYR A 61 3.82 11.24 -6.81
CA TYR A 61 3.21 12.14 -5.84
C TYR A 61 3.98 13.46 -5.79
N LYS A 62 3.26 14.58 -5.98
CA LYS A 62 3.85 15.93 -6.03
C LYS A 62 3.50 16.79 -4.83
N GLY A 63 2.81 16.24 -3.84
CA GLY A 63 2.40 16.98 -2.66
C GLY A 63 0.89 17.06 -2.53
N GLY A 64 0.41 17.65 -1.45
CA GLY A 64 -1.01 17.79 -1.16
C GLY A 64 -1.58 16.63 -0.36
N ASN A 65 -2.90 16.48 -0.37
CA ASN A 65 -3.57 15.44 0.38
C ASN A 65 -3.31 14.07 -0.23
N TYR A 66 -2.60 13.21 0.50
CA TYR A 66 -2.16 11.90 0.00
C TYR A 66 -3.33 10.97 -0.27
N LEU A 67 -4.36 10.99 0.57
CA LEU A 67 -5.53 10.13 0.37
C LEU A 67 -6.31 10.53 -0.88
N LEU A 68 -6.46 11.83 -1.13
CA LEU A 68 -7.09 12.31 -2.35
C LEU A 68 -6.25 11.94 -3.57
N TRP A 69 -4.93 12.03 -3.46
CA TRP A 69 -4.03 11.64 -4.54
C TRP A 69 -4.16 10.16 -4.87
N LEU A 70 -4.24 9.28 -3.86
CA LEU A 70 -4.44 7.85 -4.07
C LEU A 70 -5.74 7.58 -4.84
N HIS A 71 -6.80 8.31 -4.49
CA HIS A 71 -8.07 8.21 -5.21
C HIS A 71 -7.92 8.66 -6.67
N LYS A 72 -7.24 9.77 -6.90
CA LYS A 72 -7.03 10.35 -8.23
C LYS A 72 -6.31 9.41 -9.19
N ILE A 73 -5.29 8.69 -8.72
CA ILE A 73 -4.51 7.80 -9.57
C ILE A 73 -5.17 6.43 -9.75
N GLY A 74 -6.35 6.22 -9.15
CA GLY A 74 -7.07 4.97 -9.26
C GLY A 74 -6.62 3.86 -8.32
N TYR A 75 -5.70 4.16 -7.39
CA TYR A 75 -5.26 3.19 -6.40
C TYR A 75 -6.40 2.85 -5.43
N ALA A 76 -7.20 3.86 -5.12
CA ALA A 76 -8.31 3.77 -4.16
C ALA A 76 -9.61 4.23 -4.84
N GLU A 77 -10.07 3.49 -5.85
CA GLU A 77 -11.29 3.84 -6.59
C GLU A 77 -12.55 3.69 -5.73
N ASP A 78 -12.58 2.65 -4.88
CA ASP A 78 -13.71 2.39 -4.01
C ASP A 78 -13.62 3.31 -2.79
N PRO A 79 -14.67 4.14 -2.52
CA PRO A 79 -14.67 5.00 -1.33
C PRO A 79 -14.47 4.25 -0.02
N ARG A 80 -14.84 2.96 0.03
CA ARG A 80 -14.62 2.13 1.21
C ARG A 80 -13.14 1.96 1.53
N TYR A 81 -12.27 1.97 0.52
CA TYR A 81 -10.83 1.85 0.73
C TYR A 81 -10.30 3.00 1.58
N ILE A 82 -10.68 4.24 1.25
CA ILE A 82 -10.27 5.43 2.00
C ILE A 82 -10.78 5.34 3.45
N ARG A 83 -12.03 4.93 3.65
CA ARG A 83 -12.59 4.78 5.00
C ARG A 83 -11.85 3.72 5.81
N GLU A 84 -11.47 2.61 5.18
CA GLU A 84 -10.69 1.56 5.85
C GLU A 84 -9.28 2.05 6.21
N ILE A 85 -8.64 2.83 5.34
CA ILE A 85 -7.35 3.44 5.65
C ILE A 85 -7.48 4.36 6.86
N ILE A 86 -8.52 5.20 6.91
CA ILE A 86 -8.76 6.11 8.04
C ILE A 86 -8.99 5.30 9.33
N ARG A 87 -9.74 4.21 9.25
CA ARG A 87 -9.99 3.32 10.39
C ARG A 87 -8.67 2.76 10.94
N VAL A 88 -7.79 2.27 10.07
CA VAL A 88 -6.48 1.75 10.47
C VAL A 88 -5.65 2.85 11.11
N LEU A 89 -5.64 4.05 10.52
CA LEU A 89 -4.89 5.19 11.06
C LEU A 89 -5.37 5.54 12.47
N LYS A 90 -6.67 5.53 12.71
CA LYS A 90 -7.23 5.79 14.04
C LYS A 90 -6.80 4.71 15.02
N HIS A 91 -6.80 3.46 14.59
CA HIS A 91 -6.35 2.35 15.42
C HIS A 91 -4.88 2.50 15.81
N LEU A 92 -4.02 2.85 14.87
CA LEU A 92 -2.60 3.09 15.12
C LEU A 92 -2.38 4.27 16.07
N GLY A 93 -3.21 5.29 15.97
CA GLY A 93 -3.11 6.47 16.83
C GLY A 93 -3.50 6.21 18.29
N LYS A 94 -4.15 5.10 18.58
CA LYS A 94 -4.55 4.71 19.95
C LYS A 94 -3.50 3.89 20.68
N SER A 95 -2.47 3.45 19.99
CA SER A 95 -1.43 2.57 20.55
C SER A 95 -0.30 3.33 21.23
#